data_2c97120219cb4b591c8abb0f58ff43a9
#
_entry.id   2c97120219cb4b591c8abb0f58ff43a9
#
_cell.length_a   1.000
_cell.length_b   1.000
_cell.length_c   1.000
_cell.angle_alpha   90.00
_cell.angle_beta   90.00
_cell.angle_gamma   90.00
#
_symmetry.space_group_name_H-M   'P 1'
#
loop_
_entity.id
_entity.type
_entity.pdbx_description
1 polymer ?
#
loop_
_entity_poly.entity_id
_entity_poly.type
_entity_poly.pdbx_seq_one_letter_code
_entity_poly.pdbx_strand_id
1 'polypeptide(L)'
;YPLYFPSRVSKQTVGEQIVKDIEEYACKYAPDMDASNKFRITKGFAYGLMARFYSMREFRDWSKVVSACEAVEGMGYSLCDKYGDLWAYTTGDTGMAAMNTRESIFEVQWTSQTSGSWMWMMFHRNAYVPGDSFSWAKWCTPSRNLTKAYDAEGDTERKNASVVYDECGWSYHYPSDEYAFMHKFPTNVTPVYLMRLAEIRLLHAEALANTDDPGGAADIVDEI
;
A
#
# COMPACT_ATOMS: atom_id res chain seq x y z
N TYR A 1 25.18 -21.09 22.37
CA TYR A 1 24.64 -21.28 21.00
C TYR A 1 25.17 -20.19 20.09
N PRO A 2 26.37 -20.35 19.50
CA PRO A 2 27.03 -19.31 18.67
C PRO A 2 26.21 -18.91 17.43
N LEU A 3 25.33 -19.79 16.94
CA LEU A 3 24.48 -19.55 15.78
C LEU A 3 23.35 -18.52 16.02
N TYR A 4 23.03 -18.21 17.28
CA TYR A 4 21.99 -17.23 17.61
C TYR A 4 22.49 -15.79 17.73
N PHE A 5 23.80 -15.59 17.68
CA PHE A 5 24.43 -14.27 17.80
C PHE A 5 25.38 -14.04 16.63
N PRO A 6 24.87 -13.92 15.40
CA PRO A 6 25.72 -13.68 14.24
C PRO A 6 26.42 -12.33 14.37
N SER A 7 27.65 -12.25 13.89
CA SER A 7 28.35 -10.98 13.78
C SER A 7 27.66 -10.06 12.78
N ARG A 8 27.71 -8.76 13.03
CA ARG A 8 27.22 -7.76 12.08
C ARG A 8 28.09 -7.79 10.82
N VAL A 9 27.45 -7.92 9.67
CA VAL A 9 28.10 -7.86 8.35
C VAL A 9 27.86 -6.53 7.67
N SER A 10 28.59 -6.25 6.59
CA SER A 10 28.44 -5.01 5.82
C SER A 10 27.08 -4.94 5.12
N LYS A 11 26.61 -3.72 4.85
CA LYS A 11 25.41 -3.49 4.03
C LYS A 11 25.55 -4.14 2.65
N GLN A 12 26.74 -4.09 2.06
CA GLN A 12 27.03 -4.66 0.76
C GLN A 12 26.80 -6.18 0.78
N THR A 13 27.34 -6.88 1.78
CA THR A 13 27.16 -8.34 1.92
C THR A 13 25.70 -8.72 2.08
N VAL A 14 24.92 -7.93 2.85
CA VAL A 14 23.48 -8.16 2.99
C VAL A 14 22.76 -7.91 1.66
N GLY A 15 23.10 -6.83 0.95
CA GLY A 15 22.51 -6.50 -0.34
C GLY A 15 22.76 -7.59 -1.39
N GLU A 16 23.99 -8.09 -1.48
CA GLU A 16 24.35 -9.20 -2.39
C GLU A 16 23.53 -10.47 -2.09
N GLN A 17 23.31 -10.77 -0.80
CA GLN A 17 22.47 -11.91 -0.43
C GLN A 17 21.01 -11.68 -0.79
N ILE A 18 20.48 -10.47 -0.56
CA ILE A 18 19.10 -10.11 -0.95
C ILE A 18 18.91 -10.25 -2.46
N VAL A 19 19.84 -9.71 -3.27
CA VAL A 19 19.80 -9.85 -4.73
C VAL A 19 19.78 -11.31 -5.14
N LYS A 20 20.67 -12.11 -4.58
CA LYS A 20 20.73 -13.54 -4.86
C LYS A 20 19.42 -14.24 -4.53
N ASP A 21 18.84 -13.97 -3.36
CA ASP A 21 17.60 -14.60 -2.92
C ASP A 21 16.40 -14.19 -3.82
N ILE A 22 16.37 -12.94 -4.27
CA ILE A 22 15.30 -12.46 -5.15
C ILE A 22 15.51 -12.96 -6.60
N GLU A 23 16.65 -12.67 -7.21
CA GLU A 23 16.88 -12.93 -8.65
C GLU A 23 17.03 -14.43 -8.94
N GLU A 24 17.84 -15.15 -8.15
CA GLU A 24 18.15 -16.55 -8.42
C GLU A 24 17.05 -17.52 -7.94
N TYR A 25 16.28 -17.13 -6.93
CA TYR A 25 15.28 -18.02 -6.33
C TYR A 25 13.86 -17.47 -6.45
N ALA A 26 13.54 -16.31 -5.88
CA ALA A 26 12.17 -15.85 -5.79
C ALA A 26 11.57 -15.54 -7.18
N CYS A 27 12.23 -14.75 -8.02
CA CYS A 27 11.74 -14.45 -9.37
C CYS A 27 11.66 -15.69 -10.26
N LYS A 28 12.50 -16.70 -10.02
CA LYS A 28 12.56 -17.89 -10.84
C LYS A 28 11.56 -18.99 -10.42
N TYR A 29 11.38 -19.18 -9.12
CA TYR A 29 10.66 -20.33 -8.59
C TYR A 29 9.37 -19.99 -7.84
N ALA A 30 9.10 -18.71 -7.52
CA ALA A 30 7.81 -18.34 -6.95
C ALA A 30 6.67 -18.69 -7.93
N PRO A 31 5.49 -19.02 -7.42
CA PRO A 31 4.32 -19.28 -8.27
C PRO A 31 3.93 -18.02 -9.05
N ASP A 32 3.24 -18.24 -10.17
CA ASP A 32 2.65 -17.16 -10.94
C ASP A 32 1.52 -16.47 -10.14
N MET A 33 1.06 -15.32 -10.65
CA MET A 33 -0.02 -14.57 -10.04
C MET A 33 -1.29 -15.43 -9.95
N ASP A 34 -1.91 -15.43 -8.76
CA ASP A 34 -3.20 -16.05 -8.51
C ASP A 34 -4.20 -14.95 -8.09
N ALA A 35 -5.23 -14.75 -8.90
CA ALA A 35 -6.23 -13.72 -8.69
C ALA A 35 -7.01 -13.87 -7.36
N SER A 36 -7.07 -15.09 -6.81
CA SER A 36 -7.80 -15.42 -5.58
C SER A 36 -6.94 -15.46 -4.31
N ASN A 37 -5.61 -15.38 -4.43
CA ASN A 37 -4.67 -15.61 -3.33
C ASN A 37 -3.58 -14.53 -3.25
N LYS A 38 -3.96 -13.25 -3.19
CA LYS A 38 -3.01 -12.12 -3.10
C LYS A 38 -2.27 -12.05 -1.75
N PHE A 39 -2.59 -12.88 -0.80
CA PHE A 39 -1.86 -13.05 0.46
C PHE A 39 -0.67 -14.03 0.36
N ARG A 40 -0.41 -14.60 -0.81
CA ARG A 40 0.75 -15.46 -1.06
C ARG A 40 1.81 -14.75 -1.87
N ILE A 41 3.06 -15.07 -1.57
CA ILE A 41 4.20 -14.58 -2.36
C ILE A 41 4.15 -15.21 -3.74
N THR A 42 4.18 -14.36 -4.76
CA THR A 42 4.18 -14.73 -6.19
C THR A 42 5.36 -14.10 -6.90
N LYS A 43 5.58 -14.46 -8.17
CA LYS A 43 6.58 -13.79 -9.01
C LYS A 43 6.36 -12.28 -9.07
N GLY A 44 5.09 -11.82 -9.16
CA GLY A 44 4.78 -10.39 -9.15
C GLY A 44 5.31 -9.67 -7.92
N PHE A 45 5.14 -10.27 -6.74
CA PHE A 45 5.72 -9.73 -5.52
C PHE A 45 7.25 -9.77 -5.52
N ALA A 46 7.86 -10.86 -6.02
CA ALA A 46 9.32 -10.99 -6.11
C ALA A 46 9.94 -9.92 -7.02
N TYR A 47 9.39 -9.71 -8.22
CA TYR A 47 9.84 -8.65 -9.12
C TYR A 47 9.57 -7.26 -8.55
N GLY A 48 8.44 -7.04 -7.88
CA GLY A 48 8.17 -5.78 -7.19
C GLY A 48 9.17 -5.49 -6.06
N LEU A 49 9.59 -6.52 -5.29
CA LEU A 49 10.68 -6.37 -4.31
C LEU A 49 12.01 -6.05 -4.99
N MET A 50 12.28 -6.62 -6.16
CA MET A 50 13.47 -6.31 -6.94
C MET A 50 13.47 -4.84 -7.39
N ALA A 51 12.32 -4.34 -7.88
CA ALA A 51 12.17 -2.92 -8.23
C ALA A 51 12.43 -2.00 -7.03
N ARG A 52 11.83 -2.30 -5.87
CA ARG A 52 12.09 -1.55 -4.62
C ARG A 52 13.55 -1.61 -4.20
N PHE A 53 14.20 -2.76 -4.32
CA PHE A 53 15.60 -2.92 -3.92
C PHE A 53 16.52 -2.07 -4.80
N TYR A 54 16.37 -2.14 -6.13
CA TYR A 54 17.19 -1.36 -7.05
C TYR A 54 16.83 0.12 -7.14
N SER A 55 15.72 0.55 -6.56
CA SER A 55 15.43 2.00 -6.39
C SER A 55 16.13 2.60 -5.18
N MET A 56 16.61 1.78 -4.21
CA MET A 56 17.30 2.26 -3.03
C MET A 56 18.63 2.91 -3.38
N ARG A 57 18.93 4.04 -2.72
CA ARG A 57 20.13 4.85 -2.99
C ARG A 57 21.43 4.06 -3.05
N GLU A 58 21.60 3.10 -2.15
CA GLU A 58 22.83 2.31 -2.01
C GLU A 58 23.03 1.27 -3.10
N PHE A 59 21.96 0.80 -3.72
CA PHE A 59 21.96 -0.30 -4.72
C PHE A 59 21.32 0.11 -6.04
N ARG A 60 21.18 1.41 -6.26
CA ARG A 60 20.41 1.97 -7.35
C ARG A 60 20.89 1.52 -8.72
N ASP A 61 19.95 0.94 -9.47
CA ASP A 61 20.11 0.56 -10.87
C ASP A 61 18.76 0.75 -11.58
N TRP A 62 18.59 1.92 -12.20
CA TRP A 62 17.33 2.27 -12.83
C TRP A 62 16.93 1.33 -13.97
N SER A 63 17.89 0.80 -14.73
CA SER A 63 17.61 -0.16 -15.82
C SER A 63 17.00 -1.45 -15.28
N LYS A 64 17.47 -1.91 -14.12
CA LYS A 64 16.89 -3.07 -13.42
C LYS A 64 15.53 -2.74 -12.83
N VAL A 65 15.29 -1.52 -12.36
CA VAL A 65 13.96 -1.09 -11.90
C VAL A 65 12.97 -1.14 -13.06
N VAL A 66 13.30 -0.56 -14.23
CA VAL A 66 12.46 -0.63 -15.43
C VAL A 66 12.11 -2.08 -15.76
N SER A 67 13.12 -2.94 -15.95
CA SER A 67 12.89 -4.34 -16.31
C SER A 67 12.03 -5.10 -15.29
N ALA A 68 12.19 -4.81 -14.00
CA ALA A 68 11.40 -5.44 -12.95
C ALA A 68 9.94 -4.97 -12.96
N CYS A 69 9.71 -3.67 -13.19
CA CYS A 69 8.37 -3.09 -13.29
C CYS A 69 7.62 -3.64 -14.53
N GLU A 70 8.27 -3.64 -15.71
CA GLU A 70 7.72 -4.24 -16.93
C GLU A 70 7.32 -5.69 -16.74
N ALA A 71 8.15 -6.47 -16.03
CA ALA A 71 7.84 -7.86 -15.71
C ALA A 71 6.56 -7.98 -14.87
N VAL A 72 6.36 -7.12 -13.86
CA VAL A 72 5.13 -7.11 -13.04
C VAL A 72 3.92 -6.69 -13.86
N GLU A 73 4.04 -5.63 -14.66
CA GLU A 73 2.97 -5.10 -15.50
C GLU A 73 2.48 -6.13 -16.52
N GLY A 74 3.37 -6.99 -17.00
CA GLY A 74 3.05 -8.12 -17.89
C GLY A 74 2.32 -9.30 -17.23
N MET A 75 2.10 -9.31 -15.90
CA MET A 75 1.53 -10.45 -15.17
C MET A 75 0.01 -10.40 -14.99
N GLY A 76 -0.69 -9.47 -15.65
CA GLY A 76 -2.15 -9.42 -15.63
C GLY A 76 -2.74 -8.65 -14.43
N TYR A 77 -1.95 -7.87 -13.71
CA TYR A 77 -2.47 -6.86 -12.78
C TYR A 77 -3.04 -5.67 -13.56
N SER A 78 -4.03 -4.98 -12.98
CA SER A 78 -4.58 -3.75 -13.56
C SER A 78 -5.03 -2.80 -12.47
N LEU A 79 -5.00 -1.50 -12.74
CA LEU A 79 -5.53 -0.50 -11.81
C LEU A 79 -7.03 -0.72 -11.61
N CYS A 80 -7.54 -0.40 -10.42
CA CYS A 80 -8.97 -0.33 -10.16
C CYS A 80 -9.57 0.84 -10.93
N ASP A 81 -10.83 0.72 -11.39
CA ASP A 81 -11.50 1.79 -12.15
C ASP A 81 -11.71 3.04 -11.29
N LYS A 82 -11.91 2.82 -10.00
CA LYS A 82 -12.03 3.88 -9.01
C LYS A 82 -11.09 3.60 -7.85
N TYR A 83 -10.45 4.64 -7.36
CA TYR A 83 -9.61 4.55 -6.19
C TYR A 83 -10.34 4.00 -4.96
N GLY A 84 -11.62 4.34 -4.79
CA GLY A 84 -12.47 3.87 -3.71
C GLY A 84 -12.67 2.34 -3.71
N ASP A 85 -12.56 1.68 -4.85
CA ASP A 85 -12.74 0.23 -4.95
C ASP A 85 -11.70 -0.56 -4.14
N LEU A 86 -10.53 0.02 -3.92
CA LEU A 86 -9.49 -0.55 -3.05
C LEU A 86 -9.92 -0.66 -1.59
N TRP A 87 -10.85 0.17 -1.16
CA TRP A 87 -11.30 0.32 0.23
C TRP A 87 -12.77 -0.04 0.41
N ALA A 88 -13.43 -0.48 -0.66
CA ALA A 88 -14.83 -0.85 -0.62
C ALA A 88 -15.10 -1.96 0.38
N TYR A 89 -16.26 -1.90 1.03
CA TYR A 89 -16.73 -2.93 1.94
C TYR A 89 -18.25 -3.02 1.91
N THR A 90 -18.77 -4.18 2.22
CA THR A 90 -20.20 -4.37 2.42
C THR A 90 -20.59 -3.92 3.82
N THR A 91 -21.71 -3.21 3.94
CA THR A 91 -22.28 -2.81 5.24
C THR A 91 -22.84 -4.01 5.97
N GLY A 92 -22.60 -4.11 7.28
CA GLY A 92 -23.09 -5.17 8.17
C GLY A 92 -22.01 -5.73 9.07
N ASP A 93 -22.37 -6.61 10.01
CA ASP A 93 -21.45 -7.16 11.04
C ASP A 93 -20.32 -8.00 10.47
N THR A 94 -20.45 -8.45 9.22
CA THR A 94 -19.46 -9.22 8.50
C THR A 94 -18.81 -8.44 7.36
N GLY A 95 -18.91 -7.11 7.38
CA GLY A 95 -18.45 -6.24 6.29
C GLY A 95 -17.19 -6.76 5.62
N MET A 96 -17.37 -7.41 4.47
CA MET A 96 -16.24 -7.89 3.67
C MET A 96 -15.61 -6.70 2.99
N ALA A 97 -14.37 -6.44 3.31
CA ALA A 97 -13.58 -5.51 2.55
C ALA A 97 -13.21 -6.07 1.18
N ALA A 98 -12.92 -5.20 0.25
CA ALA A 98 -12.33 -5.59 -1.02
C ALA A 98 -11.02 -6.35 -0.75
N MET A 99 -10.97 -7.61 -1.14
CA MET A 99 -9.80 -8.47 -1.05
C MET A 99 -9.44 -8.98 -2.43
N ASN A 100 -8.19 -9.31 -2.64
CA ASN A 100 -7.70 -9.82 -3.91
C ASN A 100 -8.07 -8.91 -5.09
N THR A 101 -8.07 -7.58 -4.87
CA THR A 101 -8.37 -6.65 -5.96
C THR A 101 -7.43 -6.87 -7.13
N ARG A 102 -7.85 -6.49 -8.34
CA ARG A 102 -7.01 -6.63 -9.54
C ARG A 102 -5.71 -5.84 -9.48
N GLU A 103 -5.66 -4.82 -8.63
CA GLU A 103 -4.48 -3.99 -8.38
C GLU A 103 -3.55 -4.57 -7.32
N SER A 104 -4.06 -5.40 -6.42
CA SER A 104 -3.26 -5.99 -5.34
C SER A 104 -2.25 -6.98 -5.88
N ILE A 105 -0.97 -6.80 -5.52
CA ILE A 105 0.12 -7.72 -5.80
C ILE A 105 0.38 -8.59 -4.58
N PHE A 106 0.40 -7.98 -3.40
CA PHE A 106 0.54 -8.68 -2.12
C PHE A 106 -0.17 -7.92 -1.01
N GLU A 107 -1.02 -8.62 -0.27
CA GLU A 107 -1.80 -8.05 0.83
C GLU A 107 -1.82 -8.97 2.05
N VAL A 108 -1.84 -8.39 3.24
CA VAL A 108 -2.13 -9.12 4.48
C VAL A 108 -3.64 -9.18 4.64
N GLN A 109 -4.18 -10.38 4.63
CA GLN A 109 -5.62 -10.62 4.81
C GLN A 109 -5.90 -11.03 6.25
N TRP A 110 -7.03 -10.56 6.76
CA TRP A 110 -7.52 -10.84 8.09
C TRP A 110 -8.84 -11.59 8.00
N THR A 111 -9.09 -12.44 8.98
CA THR A 111 -10.37 -13.14 9.11
C THR A 111 -11.03 -12.75 10.42
N SER A 112 -12.34 -12.95 10.54
CA SER A 112 -13.07 -12.72 11.79
C SER A 112 -12.58 -13.61 12.95
N GLN A 113 -11.84 -14.67 12.64
CA GLN A 113 -11.26 -15.60 13.63
C GLN A 113 -9.85 -15.18 14.08
N THR A 114 -9.21 -14.27 13.37
CA THR A 114 -7.92 -13.71 13.75
C THR A 114 -8.14 -12.35 14.40
N SER A 115 -7.15 -11.87 15.16
CA SER A 115 -7.24 -10.64 15.98
C SER A 115 -7.56 -9.34 15.21
N GLY A 116 -7.85 -9.41 13.94
CA GLY A 116 -8.21 -8.26 13.12
C GLY A 116 -7.08 -7.24 12.88
N SER A 117 -7.31 -6.34 11.93
CA SER A 117 -6.38 -5.27 11.62
C SER A 117 -6.42 -4.16 12.67
N TRP A 118 -5.28 -3.81 13.24
CA TRP A 118 -5.13 -2.65 14.11
C TRP A 118 -5.41 -1.32 13.39
N MET A 119 -5.25 -1.29 12.09
CA MET A 119 -5.48 -0.09 11.26
C MET A 119 -6.90 0.43 11.41
N TRP A 120 -7.90 -0.46 11.42
CA TRP A 120 -9.28 -0.08 11.65
C TRP A 120 -9.46 0.63 13.00
N MET A 121 -8.92 0.06 14.08
CA MET A 121 -9.06 0.63 15.43
C MET A 121 -8.34 1.97 15.58
N MET A 122 -7.19 2.13 14.92
CA MET A 122 -6.33 3.31 15.08
C MET A 122 -6.78 4.50 14.25
N PHE A 123 -7.45 4.26 13.14
CA PHE A 123 -7.58 5.30 12.12
C PHE A 123 -9.00 5.53 11.64
N HIS A 124 -9.86 4.53 11.61
CA HIS A 124 -11.18 4.65 11.02
C HIS A 124 -12.21 5.24 12.00
N ARG A 125 -13.12 6.08 11.46
CA ARG A 125 -14.21 6.69 12.23
C ARG A 125 -15.07 5.67 12.99
N ASN A 126 -15.39 4.55 12.40
CA ASN A 126 -16.25 3.52 13.01
C ASN A 126 -15.66 2.90 14.29
N ALA A 127 -14.36 3.08 14.53
CA ALA A 127 -13.73 2.69 15.79
C ALA A 127 -13.85 3.77 16.88
N TYR A 128 -14.43 4.93 16.55
CA TYR A 128 -14.68 5.99 17.50
C TYR A 128 -15.87 5.67 18.40
N VAL A 129 -15.65 5.68 19.70
CA VAL A 129 -16.70 5.51 20.71
C VAL A 129 -16.92 6.85 21.39
N PRO A 130 -18.10 7.48 21.26
CA PRO A 130 -18.40 8.74 21.93
C PRO A 130 -18.15 8.64 23.45
N GLY A 131 -17.42 9.60 24.01
CA GLY A 131 -17.08 9.65 25.43
C GLY A 131 -15.87 8.81 25.84
N ASP A 132 -15.31 8.00 24.95
CA ASP A 132 -14.06 7.27 25.23
C ASP A 132 -12.84 8.11 24.89
N SER A 133 -12.11 8.57 25.92
CA SER A 133 -10.88 9.34 25.77
C SER A 133 -9.70 8.53 25.22
N PHE A 134 -9.80 7.21 25.22
CA PHE A 134 -8.75 6.28 24.79
C PHE A 134 -9.01 5.61 23.44
N SER A 135 -10.05 6.03 22.71
CA SER A 135 -10.31 5.46 21.41
C SER A 135 -9.09 5.61 20.48
N TRP A 136 -8.64 4.51 19.93
CA TRP A 136 -7.47 4.41 19.07
C TRP A 136 -7.62 5.15 17.72
N ALA A 137 -8.85 5.36 17.27
CA ALA A 137 -9.19 6.11 16.05
C ALA A 137 -8.62 7.54 16.00
N LYS A 138 -8.02 8.01 17.07
CA LYS A 138 -7.51 9.37 17.26
C LYS A 138 -6.01 9.52 17.02
N TRP A 139 -5.29 8.44 16.84
CA TRP A 139 -3.82 8.46 16.79
C TRP A 139 -3.28 9.06 15.51
N CYS A 140 -3.97 8.85 14.42
CA CYS A 140 -3.57 9.42 13.14
C CYS A 140 -4.82 9.87 12.37
N THR A 141 -4.88 11.14 12.07
CA THR A 141 -5.97 11.75 11.33
C THR A 141 -5.45 12.44 10.08
N PRO A 142 -6.27 12.56 9.03
CA PRO A 142 -5.89 13.31 7.84
C PRO A 142 -5.48 14.74 8.21
N SER A 143 -4.33 15.18 7.70
CA SER A 143 -3.88 16.55 7.95
C SER A 143 -4.73 17.56 7.18
N ARG A 144 -4.83 18.78 7.69
CA ARG A 144 -5.48 19.88 6.96
C ARG A 144 -4.79 20.20 5.63
N ASN A 145 -3.48 19.96 5.54
CA ASN A 145 -2.76 20.17 4.29
C ASN A 145 -3.14 19.14 3.24
N LEU A 146 -3.35 17.86 3.64
CA LEU A 146 -3.83 16.83 2.74
C LEU A 146 -5.23 17.16 2.20
N THR A 147 -6.16 17.54 3.07
CA THR A 147 -7.52 17.88 2.64
C THR A 147 -7.55 19.09 1.72
N LYS A 148 -6.75 20.12 2.01
CA LYS A 148 -6.60 21.30 1.14
C LYS A 148 -5.93 20.95 -0.21
N ALA A 149 -4.99 20.02 -0.25
CA ALA A 149 -4.37 19.59 -1.49
C ALA A 149 -5.41 18.91 -2.41
N TYR A 150 -6.22 18.00 -1.87
CA TYR A 150 -7.33 17.43 -2.63
C TYR A 150 -8.30 18.48 -3.18
N ASP A 151 -8.65 19.48 -2.36
CA ASP A 151 -9.56 20.56 -2.77
C ASP A 151 -8.94 21.43 -3.87
N ALA A 152 -7.66 21.74 -3.76
CA ALA A 152 -6.94 22.56 -4.74
C ALA A 152 -6.85 21.89 -6.11
N GLU A 153 -6.71 20.57 -6.13
CA GLU A 153 -6.64 19.78 -7.36
C GLU A 153 -8.02 19.32 -7.87
N GLY A 154 -9.07 19.51 -7.09
CA GLY A 154 -10.42 19.02 -7.41
C GLY A 154 -10.56 17.51 -7.32
N ASP A 155 -9.64 16.84 -6.64
CA ASP A 155 -9.62 15.38 -6.48
C ASP A 155 -10.64 14.93 -5.42
N THR A 156 -11.88 14.92 -5.80
CA THR A 156 -12.99 14.52 -4.92
C THR A 156 -13.05 13.02 -4.71
N GLU A 157 -12.60 12.22 -5.67
CA GLU A 157 -12.64 10.75 -5.60
C GLU A 157 -11.69 10.24 -4.51
N ARG A 158 -10.41 10.58 -4.61
CA ARG A 158 -9.41 10.15 -3.61
C ARG A 158 -9.70 10.77 -2.24
N LYS A 159 -10.19 12.01 -2.19
CA LYS A 159 -10.61 12.64 -0.94
C LYS A 159 -11.71 11.85 -0.25
N ASN A 160 -12.81 11.56 -0.95
CA ASN A 160 -13.96 10.85 -0.40
C ASN A 160 -13.63 9.41 0.02
N ALA A 161 -12.74 8.74 -0.70
CA ALA A 161 -12.27 7.41 -0.36
C ALA A 161 -11.28 7.39 0.82
N SER A 162 -10.69 8.54 1.17
CA SER A 162 -9.63 8.63 2.19
C SER A 162 -10.04 9.36 3.45
N VAL A 163 -10.99 10.28 3.38
CA VAL A 163 -11.37 11.19 4.47
C VAL A 163 -12.87 11.19 4.66
N VAL A 164 -13.30 11.06 5.90
CA VAL A 164 -14.69 11.27 6.33
C VAL A 164 -14.71 12.27 7.46
N TYR A 165 -15.71 13.16 7.44
CA TYR A 165 -15.93 14.13 8.52
C TYR A 165 -17.05 13.65 9.42
N ASP A 166 -16.85 13.79 10.72
CA ASP A 166 -17.86 13.44 11.71
C ASP A 166 -17.67 14.23 13.01
N GLU A 167 -18.65 14.13 13.87
CA GLU A 167 -18.65 14.78 15.18
C GLU A 167 -17.62 14.14 16.13
N CYS A 168 -16.87 15.00 16.84
CA CYS A 168 -15.85 14.58 17.79
C CYS A 168 -15.71 15.63 18.91
N GLY A 169 -16.51 15.49 19.97
CA GLY A 169 -16.60 16.46 21.07
C GLY A 169 -15.34 16.70 21.90
N TRP A 170 -14.28 15.88 21.73
CA TRP A 170 -12.98 16.02 22.41
C TRP A 170 -11.91 16.68 21.53
N SER A 171 -12.22 17.01 20.29
CA SER A 171 -11.21 17.55 19.36
C SER A 171 -10.81 18.98 19.72
N TYR A 172 -9.50 19.23 19.73
CA TYR A 172 -8.89 20.57 19.81
C TYR A 172 -8.29 21.05 18.49
N HIS A 173 -8.26 20.21 17.47
CA HIS A 173 -7.54 20.47 16.21
C HIS A 173 -8.48 20.76 15.04
N TYR A 174 -9.67 20.18 15.05
CA TYR A 174 -10.75 20.42 14.11
C TYR A 174 -11.99 20.88 14.87
N PRO A 175 -12.92 21.59 14.23
CA PRO A 175 -14.24 21.78 14.80
C PRO A 175 -14.83 20.44 15.24
N SER A 176 -15.53 20.42 16.37
CA SER A 176 -16.04 19.17 16.93
C SER A 176 -17.08 18.48 16.05
N ASP A 177 -17.74 19.21 15.19
CA ASP A 177 -18.75 18.77 14.23
C ASP A 177 -18.19 18.43 12.85
N GLU A 178 -16.92 18.74 12.59
CA GLU A 178 -16.24 18.51 11.32
C GLU A 178 -14.86 17.85 11.52
N TYR A 179 -14.77 16.89 12.43
CA TYR A 179 -13.51 16.22 12.65
C TYR A 179 -13.18 15.29 11.50
N ALA A 180 -11.96 15.42 10.94
CA ALA A 180 -11.49 14.58 9.84
C ALA A 180 -10.95 13.24 10.35
N PHE A 181 -11.58 12.15 9.95
CA PHE A 181 -11.12 10.78 10.20
C PHE A 181 -10.60 10.14 8.91
N MET A 182 -9.71 9.18 9.04
CA MET A 182 -9.35 8.31 7.92
C MET A 182 -10.55 7.42 7.56
N HIS A 183 -10.90 7.36 6.28
CA HIS A 183 -11.98 6.49 5.78
C HIS A 183 -11.48 5.13 5.29
N LYS A 184 -10.19 4.99 5.01
CA LYS A 184 -9.56 3.70 4.68
C LYS A 184 -9.59 2.76 5.88
N PHE A 185 -9.47 1.46 5.62
CA PHE A 185 -9.56 0.41 6.62
C PHE A 185 -10.89 0.42 7.40
N PRO A 186 -12.02 0.33 6.69
CA PRO A 186 -13.34 0.53 7.27
C PRO A 186 -13.76 -0.57 8.24
N THR A 187 -13.12 -1.73 8.21
CA THR A 187 -13.39 -2.86 9.11
C THR A 187 -12.12 -3.51 9.62
N ASN A 188 -12.24 -4.32 10.67
CA ASN A 188 -11.12 -5.07 11.24
C ASN A 188 -10.61 -6.21 10.32
N VAL A 189 -11.34 -6.53 9.27
CA VAL A 189 -10.94 -7.53 8.24
C VAL A 189 -10.45 -6.89 6.94
N THR A 190 -10.38 -5.57 6.89
CA THR A 190 -9.82 -4.86 5.72
C THR A 190 -8.37 -5.29 5.49
N PRO A 191 -8.00 -5.72 4.28
CA PRO A 191 -6.64 -6.10 3.98
C PRO A 191 -5.69 -4.90 4.05
N VAL A 192 -4.42 -5.19 4.33
CA VAL A 192 -3.35 -4.20 4.28
C VAL A 192 -2.52 -4.49 3.04
N TYR A 193 -2.55 -3.60 2.07
CA TYR A 193 -1.72 -3.71 0.87
C TYR A 193 -0.26 -3.47 1.22
N LEU A 194 0.57 -4.49 1.04
CA LEU A 194 2.02 -4.37 1.15
C LEU A 194 2.65 -3.99 -0.19
N MET A 195 1.97 -4.32 -1.28
CA MET A 195 2.36 -3.93 -2.63
C MET A 195 1.14 -3.93 -3.55
N ARG A 196 0.98 -2.90 -4.36
CA ARG A 196 -0.06 -2.79 -5.39
C ARG A 196 0.51 -2.19 -6.67
N LEU A 197 -0.20 -2.39 -7.79
CA LEU A 197 0.28 -2.02 -9.12
C LEU A 197 0.61 -0.53 -9.25
N ALA A 198 -0.18 0.36 -8.66
CA ALA A 198 0.09 1.80 -8.72
C ALA A 198 1.48 2.16 -8.17
N GLU A 199 1.96 1.48 -7.11
CA GLU A 199 3.32 1.69 -6.62
C GLU A 199 4.38 1.26 -7.65
N ILE A 200 4.17 0.09 -8.28
CA ILE A 200 5.09 -0.41 -9.30
C ILE A 200 5.15 0.55 -10.49
N ARG A 201 4.01 1.05 -10.93
CA ARG A 201 3.93 2.03 -12.02
C ARG A 201 4.61 3.35 -11.66
N LEU A 202 4.44 3.85 -10.44
CA LEU A 202 5.15 5.05 -9.97
C LEU A 202 6.67 4.83 -9.90
N LEU A 203 7.13 3.65 -9.47
CA LEU A 203 8.56 3.30 -9.52
C LEU A 203 9.06 3.20 -10.96
N HIS A 204 8.23 2.66 -11.88
CA HIS A 204 8.54 2.61 -13.31
C HIS A 204 8.70 4.02 -13.88
N ALA A 205 7.74 4.90 -13.63
CA ALA A 205 7.82 6.30 -14.06
C ALA A 205 9.07 7.01 -13.50
N GLU A 206 9.39 6.81 -12.22
CA GLU A 206 10.61 7.36 -11.62
C GLU A 206 11.86 6.83 -12.33
N ALA A 207 11.90 5.54 -12.64
CA ALA A 207 13.04 4.93 -13.33
C ALA A 207 13.18 5.43 -14.77
N LEU A 208 12.08 5.54 -15.53
CA LEU A 208 12.07 6.10 -16.89
C LEU A 208 12.56 7.56 -16.92
N ALA A 209 12.10 8.38 -15.98
CA ALA A 209 12.57 9.75 -15.86
C ALA A 209 14.07 9.84 -15.56
N ASN A 210 14.66 8.81 -14.95
CA ASN A 210 16.10 8.72 -14.66
C ASN A 210 16.90 7.95 -15.73
N THR A 211 16.24 7.40 -16.75
CA THR A 211 16.86 6.69 -17.90
C THR A 211 16.59 7.38 -19.24
N ASP A 212 16.42 8.70 -19.21
CA ASP A 212 16.23 9.56 -20.38
C ASP A 212 14.91 9.34 -21.15
N ASP A 213 13.86 8.79 -20.49
CA ASP A 213 12.51 8.71 -21.07
C ASP A 213 11.44 9.45 -20.20
N PRO A 214 11.51 10.79 -20.12
CA PRO A 214 10.52 11.56 -19.40
C PRO A 214 9.11 11.53 -20.02
N GLY A 215 9.01 11.23 -21.32
CA GLY A 215 7.73 11.07 -22.01
C GLY A 215 6.98 9.84 -21.50
N GLY A 216 7.62 8.67 -21.52
CA GLY A 216 7.05 7.45 -20.97
C GLY A 216 6.75 7.55 -19.48
N ALA A 217 7.57 8.29 -18.73
CA ALA A 217 7.29 8.56 -17.31
C ALA A 217 5.99 9.37 -17.12
N ALA A 218 5.77 10.42 -17.92
CA ALA A 218 4.57 11.23 -17.87
C ALA A 218 3.32 10.42 -18.22
N ASP A 219 3.37 9.64 -19.30
CA ASP A 219 2.27 8.77 -19.74
C ASP A 219 1.81 7.82 -18.62
N ILE A 220 2.75 7.22 -17.87
CA ILE A 220 2.43 6.35 -16.75
C ILE A 220 1.76 7.12 -15.60
N VAL A 221 2.24 8.32 -15.29
CA VAL A 221 1.66 9.13 -14.21
C VAL A 221 0.26 9.58 -14.55
N ASP A 222 0.00 9.94 -15.81
CA ASP A 222 -1.31 10.40 -16.28
C ASP A 222 -2.38 9.29 -16.26
N GLU A 223 -1.97 8.01 -16.23
CA GLU A 223 -2.87 6.87 -16.14
C GLU A 223 -3.25 6.49 -14.67
N ILE A 224 -2.57 7.02 -13.66
CA ILE A 224 -2.79 6.69 -12.24
C ILE A 224 -3.69 7.73 -11.58
#